data_d604c4922467f577aec0b7a19abe3d93
#
_entry.id   d604c4922467f577aec0b7a19abe3d93
#
_cell.length_a   1.000
_cell.length_b   1.000
_cell.length_c   1.000
_cell.angle_alpha   90.00
_cell.angle_beta   90.00
_cell.angle_gamma   90.00
#
_symmetry.space_group_name_H-M   'P 1'
#
loop_
_entity.id
_entity.type
_entity.pdbx_description
1 polymer ?
#
loop_
_entity_poly.entity_id
_entity_poly.type
_entity_poly.pdbx_seq_one_letter_code
_entity_poly.pdbx_strand_id
1 'polypeptide(L)'
;MRYSSTRGQVNNLLFEDAVMMGLADDGGLLVPNELPFVEGHLDKWRTLPFTELSLEIMLLFTSGRIPREDFMSMVKQSYASFRHPEITPVKSVGNIHILELFHGPTFAFKDIALQFLGNLFAYFLTKRNHPLRILGAT
;
A
#
# COMPACT_ATOMS: atom_id res chain seq x y z
N MET A 1 -5.53 -4.40 13.64
CA MET A 1 -5.36 -5.24 12.46
C MET A 1 -4.26 -6.25 12.72
N ARG A 2 -4.50 -7.53 12.44
CA ARG A 2 -3.53 -8.62 12.46
C ARG A 2 -3.56 -9.34 11.13
N TYR A 3 -2.48 -10.07 10.81
CA TYR A 3 -2.29 -10.72 9.53
C TYR A 3 -2.01 -12.21 9.72
N SER A 4 -2.53 -13.03 8.82
CA SER A 4 -2.33 -14.48 8.82
C SER A 4 -2.10 -14.99 7.40
N SER A 5 -1.42 -16.13 7.32
CA SER A 5 -1.20 -16.81 6.04
C SER A 5 -2.47 -17.46 5.51
N THR A 6 -2.67 -17.40 4.20
CA THR A 6 -3.75 -18.11 3.50
C THR A 6 -3.63 -19.64 3.61
N ARG A 7 -2.48 -20.16 4.06
CA ARG A 7 -2.25 -21.59 4.34
C ARG A 7 -2.38 -21.96 5.82
N GLY A 8 -2.58 -20.96 6.69
CA GLY A 8 -3.01 -21.15 8.07
C GLY A 8 -1.93 -21.51 9.09
N GLN A 9 -0.66 -21.70 8.71
CA GLN A 9 0.40 -22.04 9.67
C GLN A 9 1.05 -20.79 10.29
N VAL A 10 1.00 -19.64 9.61
CA VAL A 10 1.50 -18.37 10.12
C VAL A 10 0.32 -17.48 10.48
N ASN A 11 0.24 -17.06 11.74
CA ASN A 11 -0.93 -16.37 12.24
C ASN A 11 -0.57 -15.19 13.15
N ASN A 12 -1.50 -14.23 13.26
CA ASN A 12 -1.49 -13.16 14.25
C ASN A 12 -0.29 -12.20 14.16
N LEU A 13 0.28 -12.01 12.97
CA LEU A 13 1.38 -11.07 12.74
C LEU A 13 0.93 -9.62 12.88
N LEU A 14 1.85 -8.78 13.27
CA LEU A 14 1.71 -7.33 13.14
C LEU A 14 1.91 -6.89 11.68
N PHE A 15 1.38 -5.73 11.32
CA PHE A 15 1.56 -5.16 9.97
C PHE A 15 3.04 -5.12 9.54
N GLU A 16 3.90 -4.57 10.40
CA GLU A 16 5.33 -4.48 10.14
C GLU A 16 5.97 -5.84 9.92
N ASP A 17 5.64 -6.84 10.74
CA ASP A 17 6.20 -8.18 10.63
C ASP A 17 5.71 -8.87 9.34
N ALA A 18 4.45 -8.67 8.96
CA ALA A 18 3.90 -9.17 7.71
C ALA A 18 4.59 -8.53 6.49
N VAL A 19 4.82 -7.22 6.51
CA VAL A 19 5.55 -6.52 5.44
C VAL A 19 6.99 -7.02 5.33
N MET A 20 7.70 -7.16 6.45
CA MET A 20 9.10 -7.60 6.45
C MET A 20 9.28 -9.07 6.11
N MET A 21 8.30 -9.92 6.43
CA MET A 21 8.29 -11.33 6.03
C MET A 21 8.03 -11.48 4.52
N GLY A 22 7.15 -10.66 3.95
CA GLY A 22 6.77 -10.69 2.54
C GLY A 22 5.91 -11.89 2.19
N LEU A 23 6.51 -13.05 1.92
CA LEU A 23 5.82 -14.32 1.74
C LEU A 23 5.87 -15.11 3.06
N ALA A 24 4.75 -15.70 3.47
CA ALA A 24 4.71 -16.51 4.67
C ALA A 24 5.59 -17.75 4.56
N ASP A 25 6.21 -18.20 5.68
CA ASP A 25 7.12 -19.35 5.72
C ASP A 25 6.45 -20.66 5.24
N ASP A 26 5.13 -20.73 5.34
CA ASP A 26 4.33 -21.85 4.81
C ASP A 26 4.02 -21.72 3.30
N GLY A 27 4.55 -20.70 2.63
CA GLY A 27 4.33 -20.39 1.21
C GLY A 27 2.97 -19.78 0.90
N GLY A 28 2.21 -19.37 1.92
CA GLY A 28 0.95 -18.64 1.76
C GLY A 28 1.15 -17.13 1.63
N LEU A 29 0.09 -16.44 1.22
CA LEU A 29 0.04 -14.97 1.23
C LEU A 29 -0.39 -14.48 2.61
N LEU A 30 0.19 -13.37 3.05
CA LEU A 30 -0.22 -12.72 4.28
C LEU A 30 -1.38 -11.77 4.00
N VAL A 31 -2.52 -12.05 4.60
CA VAL A 31 -3.75 -11.26 4.45
C VAL A 31 -4.23 -10.75 5.80
N PRO A 32 -4.93 -9.62 5.86
CA PRO A 32 -5.52 -9.15 7.11
C PRO A 32 -6.60 -10.13 7.60
N ASN A 33 -6.67 -10.33 8.92
CA ASN A 33 -7.64 -11.26 9.51
C ASN A 33 -9.09 -10.77 9.40
N GLU A 34 -9.27 -9.48 9.19
CA GLU A 34 -10.56 -8.83 9.01
C GLU A 34 -10.45 -7.68 8.01
N LEU A 35 -11.50 -7.39 7.28
CA LEU A 35 -11.57 -6.24 6.40
C LEU A 35 -12.13 -5.04 7.19
N PRO A 36 -11.50 -3.86 7.11
CA PRO A 36 -12.02 -2.68 7.77
C PRO A 36 -13.36 -2.25 7.17
N PHE A 37 -14.27 -1.81 8.04
CA PHE A 37 -15.54 -1.25 7.62
C PHE A 37 -15.32 0.17 7.06
N VAL A 38 -15.78 0.42 5.83
CA VAL A 38 -15.49 1.67 5.10
C VAL A 38 -16.73 2.49 4.74
N GLU A 39 -17.94 1.93 4.83
CA GLU A 39 -19.17 2.61 4.38
C GLU A 39 -19.35 4.00 4.99
N GLY A 40 -19.09 4.16 6.29
CA GLY A 40 -19.20 5.46 6.97
C GLY A 40 -18.18 6.52 6.53
N HIS A 41 -17.21 6.16 5.70
CA HIS A 41 -16.15 7.07 5.23
C HIS A 41 -16.34 7.53 3.78
N LEU A 42 -17.17 6.85 2.99
CA LEU A 42 -17.25 7.05 1.55
C LEU A 42 -17.59 8.48 1.13
N ASP A 43 -18.52 9.13 1.81
CA ASP A 43 -18.92 10.51 1.47
C ASP A 43 -17.78 11.50 1.71
N LYS A 44 -17.04 11.34 2.80
CA LYS A 44 -15.85 12.14 3.11
C LYS A 44 -14.74 11.87 2.10
N TRP A 45 -14.50 10.61 1.77
CA TRP A 45 -13.41 10.20 0.90
C TRP A 45 -13.60 10.58 -0.55
N ARG A 46 -14.84 10.74 -1.00
CA ARG A 46 -15.18 11.10 -2.39
C ARG A 46 -14.52 12.39 -2.88
N THR A 47 -14.22 13.31 -1.98
CA THR A 47 -13.64 14.61 -2.29
C THR A 47 -12.14 14.71 -2.04
N LEU A 48 -11.52 13.66 -1.52
CA LEU A 48 -10.11 13.68 -1.19
C LEU A 48 -9.23 13.49 -2.45
N PRO A 49 -8.11 14.21 -2.55
CA PRO A 49 -7.10 13.92 -3.55
C PRO A 49 -6.48 12.54 -3.30
N PHE A 50 -5.90 11.93 -4.34
CA PHE A 50 -5.39 10.56 -4.29
C PHE A 50 -4.47 10.29 -3.09
N THR A 51 -3.53 11.18 -2.79
CA THR A 51 -2.58 10.97 -1.68
C THR A 51 -3.27 10.96 -0.31
N GLU A 52 -4.26 11.80 -0.11
CA GLU A 52 -5.03 11.83 1.14
C GLU A 52 -5.94 10.61 1.25
N LEU A 53 -6.61 10.24 0.16
CA LEU A 53 -7.42 9.03 0.10
C LEU A 53 -6.57 7.78 0.37
N SER A 54 -5.39 7.68 -0.26
CA SER A 54 -4.45 6.58 -0.03
C SER A 54 -4.05 6.48 1.44
N LEU A 55 -3.73 7.61 2.08
CA LEU A 55 -3.40 7.65 3.49
C LEU A 55 -4.57 7.13 4.36
N GLU A 56 -5.78 7.65 4.15
CA GLU A 56 -6.96 7.25 4.94
C GLU A 56 -7.23 5.76 4.82
N ILE A 57 -7.19 5.21 3.61
CA ILE A 57 -7.42 3.78 3.38
C ILE A 57 -6.30 2.94 3.98
N MET A 58 -5.04 3.26 3.70
CA MET A 58 -3.90 2.45 4.13
C MET A 58 -3.74 2.44 5.66
N LEU A 59 -4.06 3.53 6.35
CA LEU A 59 -4.00 3.60 7.82
C LEU A 59 -4.94 2.59 8.50
N LEU A 60 -6.04 2.20 7.86
CA LEU A 60 -6.94 1.17 8.40
C LEU A 60 -6.25 -0.18 8.58
N PHE A 61 -5.22 -0.45 7.76
CA PHE A 61 -4.49 -1.71 7.76
C PHE A 61 -3.26 -1.72 8.68
N THR A 62 -2.80 -0.57 9.18
CA THR A 62 -1.53 -0.46 9.93
C THR A 62 -1.68 -0.48 11.45
N SER A 63 -2.91 -0.45 11.97
CA SER A 63 -3.19 -0.41 13.41
C SER A 63 -2.54 0.77 14.17
N GLY A 64 -2.36 1.90 13.50
CA GLY A 64 -1.80 3.11 14.11
C GLY A 64 -0.33 3.01 14.54
N ARG A 65 0.40 1.99 14.08
CA ARG A 65 1.81 1.79 14.46
C ARG A 65 2.79 2.72 13.75
N ILE A 66 2.37 3.31 12.65
CA ILE A 66 3.13 4.33 11.93
C ILE A 66 2.47 5.67 12.22
N PRO A 67 3.20 6.68 12.71
CA PRO A 67 2.66 8.02 12.86
C PRO A 67 2.07 8.53 11.55
N ARG A 68 0.92 9.21 11.64
CA ARG A 68 0.21 9.71 10.46
C ARG A 68 1.08 10.60 9.57
N GLU A 69 1.93 11.41 10.17
CA GLU A 69 2.83 12.33 9.47
C GLU A 69 3.90 11.57 8.67
N ASP A 70 4.52 10.55 9.28
CA ASP A 70 5.48 9.68 8.62
C ASP A 70 4.84 8.95 7.44
N PHE A 71 3.62 8.45 7.65
CA PHE A 71 2.88 7.74 6.61
C PHE A 71 2.53 8.65 5.44
N MET A 72 2.04 9.87 5.71
CA MET A 72 1.76 10.86 4.68
C MET A 72 3.01 11.25 3.91
N SER A 73 4.16 11.39 4.59
CA SER A 73 5.44 11.66 3.93
C SER A 73 5.80 10.55 2.94
N MET A 74 5.69 9.28 3.34
CA MET A 74 5.92 8.14 2.46
C MET A 74 4.96 8.12 1.26
N VAL A 75 3.67 8.38 1.48
CA VAL A 75 2.66 8.45 0.41
C VAL A 75 3.02 9.54 -0.61
N LYS A 76 3.32 10.75 -0.13
CA LYS A 76 3.70 11.87 -1.01
C LYS A 76 4.96 11.56 -1.80
N GLN A 77 5.98 11.01 -1.16
CA GLN A 77 7.23 10.63 -1.81
C GLN A 77 7.02 9.55 -2.88
N SER A 78 6.18 8.57 -2.61
CA SER A 78 5.90 7.47 -3.52
C SER A 78 5.25 7.90 -4.82
N TYR A 79 4.36 8.89 -4.75
CA TYR A 79 3.61 9.34 -5.92
C TYR A 79 4.14 10.63 -6.56
N ALA A 80 5.21 11.21 -6.02
CA ALA A 80 5.81 12.44 -6.55
C ALA A 80 6.34 12.31 -7.99
N SER A 81 6.73 11.10 -8.41
CA SER A 81 7.26 10.81 -9.75
C SER A 81 6.18 10.45 -10.79
N PHE A 82 4.92 10.38 -10.38
CA PHE A 82 3.82 10.08 -11.30
C PHE A 82 3.54 11.27 -12.23
N ARG A 83 3.19 10.98 -13.47
CA ARG A 83 3.05 11.97 -14.55
C ARG A 83 1.67 12.59 -14.65
N HIS A 84 0.67 12.04 -13.94
CA HIS A 84 -0.70 12.56 -13.90
C HIS A 84 -1.04 13.04 -12.48
N PRO A 85 -1.63 14.23 -12.32
CA PRO A 85 -1.93 14.79 -10.99
C PRO A 85 -2.91 13.95 -10.17
N GLU A 86 -3.82 13.22 -10.82
CA GLU A 86 -4.76 12.30 -10.17
C GLU A 86 -4.15 10.93 -9.90
N ILE A 87 -2.90 10.66 -10.28
CA ILE A 87 -2.17 9.40 -10.14
C ILE A 87 -2.84 8.24 -10.91
N THR A 88 -4.11 7.97 -10.65
CA THR A 88 -4.91 6.92 -11.30
C THR A 88 -6.25 7.50 -11.79
N PRO A 89 -6.22 8.34 -12.85
CA PRO A 89 -7.44 8.96 -13.36
C PRO A 89 -8.40 7.92 -13.93
N VAL A 90 -9.70 8.24 -13.89
CA VAL A 90 -10.75 7.46 -14.56
C VAL A 90 -11.20 8.21 -15.80
N LYS A 91 -11.07 7.59 -16.98
CA LYS A 91 -11.56 8.11 -18.26
C LYS A 91 -12.85 7.43 -18.65
N SER A 92 -13.84 8.23 -19.02
CA SER A 92 -15.13 7.69 -19.50
C SER A 92 -15.21 7.77 -21.03
N VAL A 93 -15.55 6.66 -21.66
CA VAL A 93 -15.76 6.53 -23.10
C VAL A 93 -17.15 5.89 -23.30
N GLY A 94 -18.13 6.71 -23.57
CA GLY A 94 -19.53 6.26 -23.58
C GLY A 94 -19.94 5.73 -22.20
N ASN A 95 -20.36 4.46 -22.14
CA ASN A 95 -20.77 3.79 -20.89
C ASN A 95 -19.64 2.98 -20.24
N ILE A 96 -18.40 3.09 -20.74
CA ILE A 96 -17.25 2.39 -20.20
C ILE A 96 -16.40 3.36 -19.38
N HIS A 97 -15.96 2.91 -18.20
CA HIS A 97 -15.03 3.64 -17.36
C HIS A 97 -13.69 2.91 -17.33
N ILE A 98 -12.62 3.61 -17.70
CA ILE A 98 -11.25 3.08 -17.78
C ILE A 98 -10.44 3.68 -16.65
N LEU A 99 -9.98 2.84 -15.71
CA LEU A 99 -9.02 3.23 -14.67
C LEU A 99 -7.62 3.12 -15.27
N GLU A 100 -6.95 4.28 -15.43
CA GLU A 100 -5.60 4.33 -16.01
C GLU A 100 -4.55 4.11 -14.92
N LEU A 101 -3.78 3.02 -15.02
CA LEU A 101 -2.76 2.63 -14.02
C LEU A 101 -1.31 2.76 -14.53
N PHE A 102 -1.11 3.44 -15.64
CA PHE A 102 0.19 3.52 -16.34
C PHE A 102 0.92 4.87 -16.19
N HIS A 103 0.51 5.72 -15.25
CA HIS A 103 1.11 7.05 -15.06
C HIS A 103 2.35 7.06 -14.15
N GLY A 104 2.76 5.92 -13.65
CA GLY A 104 3.97 5.77 -12.84
C GLY A 104 5.28 5.82 -13.64
N PRO A 105 6.43 5.80 -12.95
CA PRO A 105 7.76 5.95 -13.59
C PRO A 105 8.09 4.85 -14.60
N THR A 106 7.59 3.62 -14.42
CA THR A 106 7.86 2.48 -15.31
C THR A 106 6.71 2.16 -16.27
N PHE A 107 5.61 2.92 -16.23
CA PHE A 107 4.37 2.68 -16.97
C PHE A 107 3.64 1.37 -16.62
N ALA A 108 4.11 0.61 -15.65
CA ALA A 108 3.46 -0.59 -15.17
C ALA A 108 2.48 -0.27 -14.06
N PHE A 109 1.32 -0.97 -14.02
CA PHE A 109 0.34 -0.81 -12.94
C PHE A 109 0.93 -1.09 -11.55
N LYS A 110 1.98 -1.91 -11.49
CA LYS A 110 2.71 -2.23 -10.26
C LYS A 110 3.36 -1.04 -9.60
N ASP A 111 3.64 0.05 -10.34
CA ASP A 111 4.21 1.26 -9.76
C ASP A 111 3.40 1.79 -8.59
N ILE A 112 2.07 1.67 -8.64
CA ILE A 112 1.18 2.16 -7.58
C ILE A 112 1.50 1.51 -6.23
N ALA A 113 1.76 0.22 -6.21
CA ALA A 113 2.11 -0.49 -4.98
C ALA A 113 3.62 -0.47 -4.69
N LEU A 114 4.48 -0.68 -5.71
CA LEU A 114 5.91 -0.85 -5.51
C LEU A 114 6.63 0.43 -5.12
N GLN A 115 6.21 1.60 -5.62
CA GLN A 115 6.78 2.88 -5.18
C GLN A 115 6.52 3.12 -3.69
N PHE A 116 5.34 2.78 -3.20
CA PHE A 116 5.01 2.88 -1.78
C PHE A 116 5.75 1.81 -0.95
N LEU A 117 5.80 0.57 -1.43
CA LEU A 117 6.48 -0.54 -0.74
C LEU A 117 7.97 -0.22 -0.51
N GLY A 118 8.64 0.38 -1.49
CA GLY A 118 10.05 0.79 -1.35
C GLY A 118 10.26 1.78 -0.22
N ASN A 119 9.41 2.81 -0.12
CA ASN A 119 9.47 3.80 0.96
C ASN A 119 9.12 3.18 2.33
N LEU A 120 8.17 2.26 2.36
CA LEU A 120 7.78 1.54 3.58
C LEU A 120 8.90 0.64 4.09
N PHE A 121 9.60 -0.08 3.21
CA PHE A 121 10.80 -0.83 3.57
C PHE A 121 11.90 0.08 4.12
N ALA A 122 12.20 1.18 3.44
CA ALA A 122 13.21 2.14 3.92
C ALA A 122 12.88 2.64 5.33
N TYR A 123 11.61 2.95 5.59
CA TYR A 123 11.14 3.39 6.91
C TYR A 123 11.38 2.33 8.00
N PHE A 124 10.99 1.07 7.78
CA PHE A 124 11.17 0.02 8.77
C PHE A 124 12.63 -0.39 8.96
N LEU A 125 13.40 -0.44 7.89
CA LEU A 125 14.82 -0.81 7.94
C LEU A 125 15.66 0.23 8.69
N THR A 126 15.35 1.51 8.51
CA THR A 126 15.99 2.58 9.27
C THR A 126 15.73 2.43 10.77
N LYS A 127 14.49 2.11 11.15
CA LYS A 127 14.12 1.88 12.56
C LYS A 127 14.77 0.63 13.15
N ARG A 128 14.92 -0.43 12.37
CA ARG A 128 15.50 -1.72 12.82
C ARG A 128 17.02 -1.75 12.72
N ASN A 129 17.64 -0.77 12.07
CA ASN A 129 19.08 -0.75 11.74
C ASN A 129 19.54 -2.08 11.10
N HIS A 130 18.76 -2.60 10.17
CA HIS A 130 18.99 -3.90 9.54
C HIS A 130 18.95 -3.78 8.01
N PRO A 131 19.91 -4.36 7.28
CA PRO A 131 19.89 -4.37 5.82
C PRO A 131 18.84 -5.37 5.28
N LEU A 132 18.17 -5.00 4.18
CA LEU A 132 17.33 -5.90 3.39
C LEU A 132 17.99 -6.16 2.04
N ARG A 133 18.02 -7.42 1.62
CA ARG A 133 18.43 -7.80 0.28
C ARG A 133 17.23 -8.27 -0.50
N ILE A 134 16.97 -7.62 -1.64
CA ILE A 134 15.89 -7.98 -2.55
C ILE A 134 16.51 -8.65 -3.77
N LEU A 135 16.09 -9.88 -4.05
CA LEU A 135 16.43 -10.59 -5.27
C LEU A 135 15.25 -10.49 -6.23
N GLY A 136 15.49 -9.92 -7.41
CA GLY A 136 14.48 -9.81 -8.47
C GLY A 136 14.89 -10.64 -9.68
N ALA A 137 13.92 -11.25 -10.34
CA ALA A 137 14.08 -11.86 -11.66
C ALA A 137 13.18 -11.12 -12.67
N THR A 138 13.73 -10.80 -13.85
CA THR A 138 13.03 -10.12 -14.95
C THR A 138 13.12 -10.93 -16.24
#